data_2a5592b09b44e88e696ecfae1a5723ad
#
_entry.id   2a5592b09b44e88e696ecfae1a5723ad
#
_cell.length_a   1.000
_cell.length_b   1.000
_cell.length_c   1.000
_cell.angle_alpha   90.00
_cell.angle_beta   90.00
_cell.angle_gamma   90.00
#
_symmetry.space_group_name_H-M   'P 1'
#
loop_
_entity.id
_entity.type
_entity.pdbx_description
1 polymer ?
#
loop_
_entity_poly.entity_id
_entity_poly.type
_entity_poly.pdbx_seq_one_letter_code
_entity_poly.pdbx_strand_id
1 'polypeptide(L)'
;MKTPVPVSGSGPSSGTLIEMRDTRMESYFRHLEARPAWRWCGKVVEASTQTLESAGPLCSVGECCEIVDGEGRRHGAEVIGFRGRNVLVMPLEPTKGIRFGDTVIALGTMPGIAVGDEMQGRILSAVGWPIDEGASPRVVENWPLDGAVPKPMERMPIRTTLPTGVRVIDGMLTVGRGQRIGIFGGSGVGKSTLIGMMTRNTAADITVVGLVGERGREVRQFVDEALGAEGLKRSVVMVSTSDESPLLRMRAAMAATAVAEFYAARGKHVLLVLDSLTRYAMAAREIGLAAGEPPASKGYTPSVFARLAKLVERAGNFEVGSITAFYTVLMEGDDQQDPIVDAARSLLDGHFVLSRPLAAEGWFPAIDVLDSLSRLMPSVTGPMHREKAARARRLMARSEEHTSELQSPC
;
A
#
# COMPACT_ATOMS: atom_id res chain seq x y z
N MET A 1 41.16 58.14 45.75
CA MET A 1 41.73 56.84 46.11
C MET A 1 41.69 55.96 44.88
N LYS A 2 42.81 55.34 44.58
CA LYS A 2 43.19 54.79 43.27
C LYS A 2 42.40 53.49 42.91
N THR A 3 41.79 53.46 41.76
CA THR A 3 41.31 52.25 41.05
C THR A 3 42.55 51.55 40.40
N PRO A 4 42.64 50.19 40.45
CA PRO A 4 43.58 49.46 39.62
C PRO A 4 42.98 49.03 38.29
N VAL A 5 43.81 49.13 37.28
CA VAL A 5 43.69 48.77 35.85
C VAL A 5 43.70 47.23 35.70
N PRO A 6 42.86 46.59 34.85
CA PRO A 6 42.99 45.16 34.55
C PRO A 6 44.05 44.90 33.48
N VAL A 7 44.93 43.95 33.73
CA VAL A 7 45.93 43.40 32.82
C VAL A 7 45.26 42.46 31.86
N SER A 8 45.42 42.69 30.56
CA SER A 8 45.06 41.81 29.48
C SER A 8 46.01 40.61 29.42
N GLY A 9 45.51 39.42 29.74
CA GLY A 9 46.19 38.15 29.48
C GLY A 9 45.42 37.38 28.44
N SER A 10 45.95 37.33 27.22
CA SER A 10 45.49 36.45 26.15
C SER A 10 45.93 35.00 26.45
N GLY A 11 44.99 34.20 26.97
CA GLY A 11 45.14 32.74 27.01
C GLY A 11 44.58 32.11 25.76
N PRO A 12 45.09 30.97 25.26
CA PRO A 12 44.64 30.36 24.00
C PRO A 12 43.21 29.82 24.15
N SER A 13 42.42 30.09 23.11
CA SER A 13 41.03 29.66 22.97
C SER A 13 40.90 28.15 23.10
N SER A 14 40.17 27.70 24.12
CA SER A 14 39.71 26.33 24.35
C SER A 14 38.55 25.92 23.42
N GLY A 15 38.72 26.21 22.13
CA GLY A 15 37.65 26.05 21.11
C GLY A 15 37.87 24.98 20.04
N THR A 16 38.72 23.95 20.28
CA THR A 16 39.02 23.04 19.16
C THR A 16 39.17 21.57 19.59
N LEU A 17 38.57 21.15 20.69
CA LEU A 17 38.62 19.73 21.14
C LEU A 17 37.28 19.00 21.17
N ILE A 18 36.21 19.54 20.58
CA ILE A 18 34.86 18.90 20.59
C ILE A 18 34.38 18.48 19.19
N GLU A 19 35.11 18.74 18.12
CA GLU A 19 34.62 18.47 16.74
C GLU A 19 35.24 17.27 16.03
N MET A 20 35.93 16.39 16.69
CA MET A 20 36.25 15.06 16.18
C MET A 20 35.47 13.99 16.94
N ARG A 21 34.17 14.11 17.01
CA ARG A 21 33.32 12.93 17.27
C ARG A 21 33.41 12.06 16.03
N ASP A 22 34.11 10.95 16.16
CA ASP A 22 34.26 9.95 15.14
C ASP A 22 32.84 9.50 14.70
N THR A 23 32.45 9.86 13.47
CA THR A 23 31.14 9.53 12.90
C THR A 23 30.83 8.01 12.93
N ARG A 24 31.87 7.19 13.02
CA ARG A 24 31.75 5.74 13.26
C ARG A 24 31.27 5.43 14.68
N MET A 25 31.76 6.14 15.69
CA MET A 25 31.33 5.95 17.07
C MET A 25 29.90 6.42 17.29
N GLU A 26 29.47 7.51 16.68
CA GLU A 26 28.07 7.97 16.76
C GLU A 26 27.08 6.99 16.09
N SER A 27 27.48 6.36 15.00
CA SER A 27 26.68 5.31 14.37
C SER A 27 26.60 4.06 15.26
N TYR A 28 27.69 3.73 15.95
CA TYR A 28 27.76 2.61 16.89
C TYR A 28 26.90 2.87 18.14
N PHE A 29 26.98 4.07 18.73
CA PHE A 29 26.15 4.45 19.87
C PHE A 29 24.67 4.49 19.51
N ARG A 30 24.28 5.04 18.37
CA ARG A 30 22.91 4.96 17.86
C ARG A 30 22.42 3.51 17.67
N HIS A 31 23.30 2.61 17.24
CA HIS A 31 22.99 1.18 17.14
C HIS A 31 22.81 0.51 18.50
N LEU A 32 23.59 0.92 19.51
CA LEU A 32 23.46 0.43 20.89
C LEU A 32 22.21 0.98 21.58
N GLU A 33 21.93 2.27 21.40
CA GLU A 33 20.72 2.91 21.93
C GLU A 33 19.43 2.36 21.31
N ALA A 34 19.47 1.98 20.04
CA ALA A 34 18.36 1.37 19.33
C ALA A 34 18.11 -0.11 19.71
N ARG A 35 19.04 -0.77 20.45
CA ARG A 35 18.88 -2.14 20.90
C ARG A 35 18.55 -2.15 22.39
N PRO A 36 17.35 -2.63 22.78
CA PRO A 36 17.02 -2.78 24.21
C PRO A 36 18.05 -3.69 24.89
N ALA A 37 18.50 -3.29 26.08
CA ALA A 37 19.48 -4.05 26.88
C ALA A 37 18.99 -5.45 27.27
N TRP A 38 17.65 -5.64 27.26
CA TRP A 38 16.97 -6.92 27.49
C TRP A 38 16.03 -7.24 26.34
N ARG A 39 15.90 -8.52 26.07
CA ARG A 39 14.90 -9.02 25.14
C ARG A 39 13.92 -9.90 25.90
N TRP A 40 12.65 -9.57 25.75
CA TRP A 40 11.59 -10.42 26.26
C TRP A 40 11.50 -11.66 25.39
N CYS A 41 11.59 -12.83 26.01
CA CYS A 41 11.52 -14.10 25.30
C CYS A 41 10.35 -14.94 25.83
N GLY A 42 9.75 -15.71 24.93
CA GLY A 42 8.74 -16.72 25.20
C GLY A 42 9.16 -18.06 24.62
N LYS A 43 8.29 -19.05 24.77
CA LYS A 43 8.48 -20.41 24.26
C LYS A 43 7.27 -20.83 23.45
N VAL A 44 7.48 -21.40 22.28
CA VAL A 44 6.42 -22.01 21.47
C VAL A 44 5.77 -23.14 22.23
N VAL A 45 4.45 -23.06 22.44
CA VAL A 45 3.63 -24.06 23.16
C VAL A 45 2.67 -24.79 22.25
N GLU A 46 2.30 -24.19 21.13
CA GLU A 46 1.43 -24.78 20.11
C GLU A 46 1.78 -24.22 18.74
N ALA A 47 1.68 -25.05 17.70
CA ALA A 47 1.90 -24.64 16.32
C ALA A 47 0.76 -25.15 15.43
N SER A 48 0.18 -24.25 14.64
CA SER A 48 -0.72 -24.58 13.55
C SER A 48 -0.05 -24.28 12.20
N THR A 49 -0.75 -24.48 11.10
CA THR A 49 -0.21 -24.26 9.75
C THR A 49 0.21 -22.80 9.51
N GLN A 50 -0.48 -21.84 10.11
CA GLN A 50 -0.28 -20.42 9.85
C GLN A 50 0.07 -19.61 11.10
N THR A 51 -0.18 -20.12 12.29
CA THR A 51 0.02 -19.41 13.56
C THR A 51 0.71 -20.26 14.59
N LEU A 52 1.37 -19.61 15.52
CA LEU A 52 2.01 -20.20 16.68
C LEU A 52 1.45 -19.57 17.95
N GLU A 53 1.28 -20.38 18.98
CA GLU A 53 1.07 -19.90 20.34
C GLU A 53 2.38 -19.96 21.11
N SER A 54 2.67 -18.90 21.85
CA SER A 54 3.87 -18.79 22.67
C SER A 54 3.52 -18.40 24.09
N ALA A 55 4.13 -19.04 25.07
CA ALA A 55 4.10 -18.60 26.45
C ALA A 55 5.06 -17.42 26.63
N GLY A 56 4.55 -16.20 26.57
CA GLY A 56 5.34 -14.98 26.38
C GLY A 56 5.80 -14.81 24.92
N PRO A 57 6.60 -13.78 24.61
CA PRO A 57 7.14 -12.72 25.48
C PRO A 57 6.10 -11.70 25.92
N LEU A 58 6.51 -10.76 26.79
CA LEU A 58 5.74 -9.53 27.01
C LEU A 58 5.87 -8.66 25.75
N CYS A 59 4.76 -8.38 25.06
CA CYS A 59 4.72 -7.69 23.78
C CYS A 59 3.34 -7.07 23.51
N SER A 60 3.25 -6.27 22.47
CA SER A 60 2.01 -5.62 22.01
C SER A 60 1.50 -6.28 20.71
N VAL A 61 0.19 -6.19 20.45
CA VAL A 61 -0.37 -6.60 19.15
C VAL A 61 0.22 -5.74 18.03
N GLY A 62 0.63 -6.38 16.94
CA GLY A 62 1.30 -5.75 15.81
C GLY A 62 2.82 -5.64 15.96
N GLU A 63 3.39 -5.99 17.12
CA GLU A 63 4.84 -5.94 17.35
C GLU A 63 5.56 -7.02 16.56
N CYS A 64 6.72 -6.64 15.99
CA CYS A 64 7.60 -7.59 15.32
C CYS A 64 8.27 -8.53 16.35
N CYS A 65 8.39 -9.79 15.98
CA CYS A 65 9.13 -10.78 16.76
C CYS A 65 9.96 -11.70 15.85
N GLU A 66 10.91 -12.39 16.45
CA GLU A 66 11.70 -13.44 15.80
C GLU A 66 11.45 -14.77 16.51
N ILE A 67 11.30 -15.83 15.71
CA ILE A 67 11.27 -17.19 16.22
C ILE A 67 12.62 -17.81 15.92
N VAL A 68 13.30 -18.31 16.95
CA VAL A 68 14.60 -18.99 16.83
C VAL A 68 14.35 -20.48 16.96
N ASP A 69 14.56 -21.21 15.87
CA ASP A 69 14.40 -22.67 15.85
C ASP A 69 15.56 -23.41 16.51
N GLY A 70 15.43 -24.75 16.67
CA GLY A 70 16.44 -25.59 17.30
C GLY A 70 17.78 -25.62 16.56
N GLU A 71 17.88 -25.13 15.34
CA GLU A 71 19.11 -25.00 14.55
C GLU A 71 19.69 -23.56 14.60
N GLY A 72 19.05 -22.68 15.36
CA GLY A 72 19.48 -21.28 15.50
C GLY A 72 19.08 -20.37 14.34
N ARG A 73 18.25 -20.84 13.39
CA ARG A 73 17.72 -19.99 12.30
C ARG A 73 16.65 -19.06 12.87
N ARG A 74 16.60 -17.85 12.34
CA ARG A 74 15.67 -16.80 12.76
C ARG A 74 14.58 -16.62 11.72
N HIS A 75 13.34 -16.74 12.15
CA HIS A 75 12.15 -16.56 11.34
C HIS A 75 11.43 -15.30 11.80
N GLY A 76 11.28 -14.32 10.92
CA GLY A 76 10.53 -13.11 11.21
C GLY A 76 9.05 -13.41 11.41
N ALA A 77 8.42 -12.73 12.37
CA ALA A 77 7.03 -12.94 12.71
C ALA A 77 6.40 -11.66 13.28
N GLU A 78 5.07 -11.67 13.45
CA GLU A 78 4.31 -10.56 14.03
C GLU A 78 3.30 -11.09 15.05
N VAL A 79 3.10 -10.34 16.12
CA VAL A 79 2.08 -10.64 17.13
C VAL A 79 0.72 -10.23 16.57
N ILE A 80 -0.16 -11.21 16.36
CA ILE A 80 -1.51 -10.95 15.82
C ILE A 80 -2.60 -10.87 16.89
N GLY A 81 -2.32 -11.29 18.13
CA GLY A 81 -3.27 -11.28 19.22
C GLY A 81 -2.81 -12.05 20.44
N PHE A 82 -3.75 -12.33 21.33
CA PHE A 82 -3.54 -13.11 22.54
C PHE A 82 -4.67 -14.15 22.69
N ARG A 83 -4.32 -15.33 23.20
CA ARG A 83 -5.28 -16.37 23.56
C ARG A 83 -5.04 -16.84 25.01
N GLY A 84 -5.91 -16.43 25.91
CA GLY A 84 -5.71 -16.65 27.34
C GLY A 84 -4.42 -15.95 27.84
N ARG A 85 -3.39 -16.71 28.19
CA ARG A 85 -2.09 -16.19 28.59
C ARG A 85 -1.01 -16.32 27.52
N ASN A 86 -1.37 -16.88 26.36
CA ASN A 86 -0.44 -17.10 25.26
C ASN A 86 -0.49 -15.95 24.27
N VAL A 87 0.65 -15.67 23.65
CA VAL A 87 0.80 -14.74 22.53
C VAL A 87 0.54 -15.52 21.25
N LEU A 88 -0.35 -14.99 20.39
CA LEU A 88 -0.55 -15.51 19.04
C LEU A 88 0.41 -14.79 18.09
N VAL A 89 1.24 -15.57 17.44
CA VAL A 89 2.29 -15.11 16.54
C VAL A 89 2.05 -15.68 15.15
N MET A 90 2.12 -14.82 14.12
CA MET A 90 2.07 -15.23 12.71
C MET A 90 3.44 -15.05 12.07
N PRO A 91 4.09 -16.11 11.60
CA PRO A 91 5.34 -16.01 10.85
C PRO A 91 5.16 -15.34 9.48
N LEU A 92 6.19 -14.65 9.02
CA LEU A 92 6.23 -14.09 7.66
C LEU A 92 6.38 -15.19 6.61
N GLU A 93 7.11 -16.25 6.94
CA GLU A 93 7.38 -17.40 6.07
C GLU A 93 6.78 -18.69 6.64
N PRO A 94 6.66 -19.75 5.84
CA PRO A 94 6.15 -21.03 6.32
C PRO A 94 6.92 -21.58 7.54
N THR A 95 6.20 -22.14 8.51
CA THR A 95 6.70 -22.61 9.82
C THR A 95 7.53 -23.90 9.77
N LYS A 96 8.12 -24.27 8.62
CA LYS A 96 8.92 -25.48 8.49
C LYS A 96 10.13 -25.44 9.43
N GLY A 97 10.23 -26.45 10.31
CA GLY A 97 11.36 -26.59 11.25
C GLY A 97 11.11 -26.00 12.64
N ILE A 98 10.05 -25.22 12.85
CA ILE A 98 9.69 -24.69 14.17
C ILE A 98 9.08 -25.81 15.02
N ARG A 99 9.52 -25.94 16.28
CA ARG A 99 9.15 -26.98 17.20
C ARG A 99 8.61 -26.42 18.51
N PHE A 100 7.93 -27.28 19.26
CA PHE A 100 7.59 -27.00 20.65
C PHE A 100 8.85 -26.65 21.46
N GLY A 101 8.79 -25.58 22.23
CA GLY A 101 9.92 -25.12 23.06
C GLY A 101 10.90 -24.17 22.32
N ASP A 102 10.75 -23.94 21.01
CA ASP A 102 11.55 -22.93 20.31
C ASP A 102 11.31 -21.54 20.89
N THR A 103 12.28 -20.65 20.73
CA THR A 103 12.25 -19.35 21.41
C THR A 103 11.59 -18.28 20.53
N VAL A 104 10.63 -17.56 21.10
CA VAL A 104 10.04 -16.36 20.52
C VAL A 104 10.63 -15.12 21.19
N ILE A 105 11.18 -14.19 20.41
CA ILE A 105 11.85 -12.99 20.91
C ILE A 105 11.06 -11.77 20.43
N ALA A 106 10.57 -10.94 21.35
CA ALA A 106 9.98 -9.66 21.03
C ALA A 106 11.07 -8.65 20.62
N LEU A 107 10.86 -7.91 19.52
CA LEU A 107 11.84 -6.95 19.02
C LEU A 107 11.63 -5.52 19.55
N GLY A 108 10.49 -5.27 20.21
CA GLY A 108 10.15 -3.93 20.69
C GLY A 108 9.86 -2.92 19.56
N THR A 109 9.64 -3.38 18.34
CA THR A 109 9.44 -2.53 17.17
C THR A 109 8.18 -2.90 16.41
N MET A 110 7.52 -1.88 15.85
CA MET A 110 6.39 -2.07 14.94
C MET A 110 6.90 -2.26 13.49
N PRO A 111 6.12 -2.91 12.62
CA PRO A 111 6.50 -3.12 11.24
C PRO A 111 6.78 -1.81 10.50
N GLY A 112 7.90 -1.73 9.82
CA GLY A 112 8.33 -0.63 8.98
C GLY A 112 8.94 -1.13 7.68
N ILE A 113 9.09 -0.22 6.73
CA ILE A 113 9.84 -0.44 5.49
C ILE A 113 10.97 0.58 5.38
N ALA A 114 12.14 0.10 5.07
CA ALA A 114 13.29 0.95 4.78
C ALA A 114 13.12 1.59 3.39
N VAL A 115 13.17 2.91 3.30
CA VAL A 115 12.86 3.69 2.08
C VAL A 115 14.03 4.57 1.67
N GLY A 116 14.10 4.86 0.37
CA GLY A 116 15.10 5.72 -0.23
C GLY A 116 14.82 5.97 -1.72
N ASP A 117 15.47 6.98 -2.29
CA ASP A 117 15.23 7.37 -3.70
C ASP A 117 15.67 6.28 -4.69
N GLU A 118 16.63 5.44 -4.32
CA GLU A 118 17.09 4.31 -5.16
C GLU A 118 16.07 3.18 -5.30
N MET A 119 14.92 3.24 -4.62
CA MET A 119 13.80 2.33 -4.86
C MET A 119 13.10 2.59 -6.20
N GLN A 120 13.26 3.78 -6.79
CA GLN A 120 12.73 4.08 -8.11
C GLN A 120 13.40 3.20 -9.18
N GLY A 121 12.57 2.62 -10.04
CA GLY A 121 13.04 1.67 -11.06
C GLY A 121 13.13 0.21 -10.58
N ARG A 122 12.74 -0.09 -9.33
CA ARG A 122 12.97 -1.38 -8.68
C ARG A 122 11.68 -2.17 -8.46
N ILE A 123 11.86 -3.48 -8.38
CA ILE A 123 10.82 -4.45 -8.02
C ILE A 123 11.23 -5.09 -6.70
N LEU A 124 10.42 -4.87 -5.67
CA LEU A 124 10.73 -5.19 -4.28
C LEU A 124 9.65 -6.09 -3.67
N SER A 125 10.05 -6.92 -2.73
CA SER A 125 9.14 -7.72 -1.92
C SER A 125 8.35 -6.87 -0.92
N ALA A 126 7.36 -7.45 -0.26
CA ALA A 126 6.57 -6.81 0.80
C ALA A 126 7.39 -6.28 1.98
N VAL A 127 8.64 -6.72 2.14
CA VAL A 127 9.58 -6.28 3.17
C VAL A 127 10.70 -5.39 2.62
N GLY A 128 10.64 -5.01 1.35
CA GLY A 128 11.58 -4.09 0.71
C GLY A 128 12.84 -4.75 0.14
N TRP A 129 12.92 -6.08 0.11
CA TRP A 129 14.05 -6.77 -0.53
C TRP A 129 13.88 -6.80 -2.05
N PRO A 130 14.96 -6.60 -2.82
CA PRO A 130 14.89 -6.71 -4.27
C PRO A 130 14.53 -8.13 -4.70
N ILE A 131 13.59 -8.23 -5.64
CA ILE A 131 13.24 -9.48 -6.34
C ILE A 131 13.61 -9.39 -7.82
N ASP A 132 14.11 -8.24 -8.25
CA ASP A 132 14.83 -8.05 -9.50
C ASP A 132 16.31 -8.45 -9.32
N GLU A 133 17.08 -8.47 -10.41
CA GLU A 133 18.51 -8.83 -10.38
C GLU A 133 19.42 -7.71 -9.83
N GLY A 134 18.84 -6.59 -9.37
CA GLY A 134 19.59 -5.43 -8.91
C GLY A 134 20.09 -5.56 -7.46
N ALA A 135 21.13 -4.82 -7.12
CA ALA A 135 21.59 -4.70 -5.73
C ALA A 135 20.52 -4.09 -4.82
N SER A 136 20.60 -4.33 -3.51
CA SER A 136 19.70 -3.69 -2.55
C SER A 136 19.77 -2.16 -2.65
N PRO A 137 18.64 -1.46 -2.78
CA PRO A 137 18.64 0.00 -2.88
C PRO A 137 19.18 0.61 -1.59
N ARG A 138 19.88 1.74 -1.71
CA ARG A 138 20.29 2.51 -0.55
C ARG A 138 19.07 3.09 0.13
N VAL A 139 18.92 2.78 1.40
CA VAL A 139 17.83 3.28 2.25
C VAL A 139 18.33 4.42 3.12
N VAL A 140 17.46 5.39 3.39
CA VAL A 140 17.81 6.60 4.15
C VAL A 140 17.04 6.69 5.46
N GLU A 141 15.85 6.10 5.53
CA GLU A 141 14.99 6.10 6.71
C GLU A 141 14.07 4.88 6.76
N ASN A 142 13.49 4.60 7.92
CA ASN A 142 12.49 3.56 8.10
C ASN A 142 11.10 4.21 8.20
N TRP A 143 10.17 3.83 7.31
CA TRP A 143 8.81 4.35 7.25
C TRP A 143 7.83 3.35 7.85
N PRO A 144 6.92 3.77 8.74
CA PRO A 144 5.99 2.84 9.38
C PRO A 144 5.00 2.24 8.38
N LEU A 145 4.78 0.92 8.41
CA LEU A 145 3.76 0.29 7.58
C LEU A 145 2.35 0.72 8.00
N ASP A 146 2.11 0.82 9.29
CA ASP A 146 0.85 1.31 9.85
C ASP A 146 0.91 2.83 10.09
N GLY A 147 1.07 3.60 9.00
CA GLY A 147 1.13 5.06 9.02
C GLY A 147 -0.14 5.70 9.57
N ALA A 148 0.02 6.90 10.10
CA ALA A 148 -1.11 7.70 10.59
C ALA A 148 -2.01 8.14 9.42
N VAL A 149 -3.33 8.09 9.63
CA VAL A 149 -4.28 8.68 8.70
C VAL A 149 -4.19 10.21 8.85
N PRO A 150 -3.97 10.97 7.74
CA PRO A 150 -3.95 12.42 7.78
C PRO A 150 -5.25 13.00 8.33
N LYS A 151 -5.14 13.98 9.23
CA LYS A 151 -6.31 14.62 9.83
C LYS A 151 -7.13 15.38 8.78
N PRO A 152 -8.45 15.57 8.98
CA PRO A 152 -9.30 16.24 8.00
C PRO A 152 -8.78 17.63 7.59
N MET A 153 -8.21 18.40 8.51
CA MET A 153 -7.72 19.76 8.26
C MET A 153 -6.31 19.80 7.62
N GLU A 154 -5.61 18.68 7.57
CA GLU A 154 -4.33 18.52 6.86
C GLU A 154 -4.53 18.21 5.37
N ARG A 155 -5.79 17.96 4.96
CA ARG A 155 -6.15 17.66 3.57
C ARG A 155 -6.45 18.93 2.81
N MET A 156 -5.82 19.06 1.64
CA MET A 156 -6.06 20.17 0.72
C MET A 156 -7.18 19.83 -0.26
N PRO A 157 -8.01 20.84 -0.65
CA PRO A 157 -9.03 20.63 -1.67
C PRO A 157 -8.43 20.16 -3.01
N ILE A 158 -9.11 19.23 -3.67
CA ILE A 158 -8.71 18.71 -4.98
C ILE A 158 -9.29 19.66 -6.05
N ARG A 159 -8.42 20.40 -6.74
CA ARG A 159 -8.79 21.39 -7.75
C ARG A 159 -8.04 21.24 -9.08
N THR A 160 -7.02 20.41 -9.12
CA THR A 160 -6.16 20.22 -10.29
C THR A 160 -6.43 18.85 -10.90
N THR A 161 -6.59 18.79 -12.22
CA THR A 161 -6.72 17.50 -12.94
C THR A 161 -5.42 16.72 -12.92
N LEU A 162 -5.54 15.39 -12.92
CA LEU A 162 -4.45 14.47 -13.21
C LEU A 162 -4.72 13.79 -14.55
N PRO A 163 -4.06 14.18 -15.64
CA PRO A 163 -4.15 13.46 -16.90
C PRO A 163 -3.63 12.02 -16.74
N THR A 164 -4.45 11.07 -17.15
CA THR A 164 -4.11 9.63 -17.08
C THR A 164 -3.57 9.12 -18.42
N GLY A 165 -3.76 9.88 -19.50
CA GLY A 165 -3.46 9.49 -20.88
C GLY A 165 -4.50 8.53 -21.48
N VAL A 166 -5.57 8.23 -20.76
CA VAL A 166 -6.68 7.39 -21.23
C VAL A 166 -7.85 8.30 -21.59
N ARG A 167 -8.14 8.47 -22.89
CA ARG A 167 -9.11 9.46 -23.40
C ARG A 167 -10.48 9.40 -22.75
N VAL A 168 -11.02 8.21 -22.50
CA VAL A 168 -12.33 8.05 -21.87
C VAL A 168 -12.32 8.52 -20.41
N ILE A 169 -11.22 8.30 -19.69
CA ILE A 169 -11.05 8.79 -18.32
C ILE A 169 -10.89 10.31 -18.34
N ASP A 170 -9.91 10.81 -19.10
CA ASP A 170 -9.59 12.23 -19.12
C ASP A 170 -10.76 13.09 -19.64
N GLY A 171 -11.57 12.55 -20.57
CA GLY A 171 -12.70 13.26 -21.16
C GLY A 171 -14.03 13.13 -20.42
N MET A 172 -14.35 11.97 -19.85
CA MET A 172 -15.69 11.65 -19.34
C MET A 172 -15.74 11.29 -17.86
N LEU A 173 -14.59 10.95 -17.26
CA LEU A 173 -14.42 10.50 -15.89
C LEU A 173 -13.22 11.18 -15.23
N THR A 174 -12.94 12.42 -15.58
CA THR A 174 -11.73 13.18 -15.22
C THR A 174 -11.37 13.04 -13.75
N VAL A 175 -10.10 12.69 -13.50
CA VAL A 175 -9.53 12.49 -12.17
C VAL A 175 -8.81 13.74 -11.69
N GLY A 176 -8.93 14.04 -10.40
CA GLY A 176 -8.16 15.08 -9.72
C GLY A 176 -6.92 14.57 -9.01
N ARG A 177 -5.90 15.41 -8.85
CA ARG A 177 -4.71 15.11 -8.04
C ARG A 177 -5.09 14.88 -6.58
N GLY A 178 -4.72 13.73 -6.04
CA GLY A 178 -5.08 13.33 -4.68
C GLY A 178 -6.44 12.61 -4.58
N GLN A 179 -7.10 12.32 -5.71
CA GLN A 179 -8.37 11.57 -5.74
C GLN A 179 -8.12 10.06 -5.58
N ARG A 180 -9.07 9.38 -4.94
CA ARG A 180 -9.06 7.93 -4.70
C ARG A 180 -10.14 7.29 -5.57
N ILE A 181 -9.74 6.44 -6.51
CA ILE A 181 -10.62 5.82 -7.51
C ILE A 181 -10.56 4.31 -7.39
N GLY A 182 -11.72 3.67 -7.43
CA GLY A 182 -11.84 2.22 -7.57
C GLY A 182 -11.87 1.78 -9.04
N ILE A 183 -11.16 0.73 -9.39
CA ILE A 183 -11.28 0.04 -10.68
C ILE A 183 -11.94 -1.30 -10.41
N PHE A 184 -13.23 -1.38 -10.73
CA PHE A 184 -14.07 -2.55 -10.49
C PHE A 184 -14.14 -3.41 -11.75
N GLY A 185 -13.98 -4.71 -11.60
CA GLY A 185 -14.12 -5.63 -12.73
C GLY A 185 -13.69 -7.06 -12.41
N GLY A 186 -14.20 -8.00 -13.18
CA GLY A 186 -13.84 -9.40 -13.10
C GLY A 186 -12.41 -9.69 -13.58
N SER A 187 -12.03 -10.96 -13.62
CA SER A 187 -10.77 -11.39 -14.23
C SER A 187 -10.83 -11.30 -15.75
N GLY A 188 -9.73 -10.93 -16.40
CA GLY A 188 -9.60 -10.95 -17.87
C GLY A 188 -10.21 -9.76 -18.63
N VAL A 189 -10.79 -8.75 -17.94
CA VAL A 189 -11.41 -7.58 -18.60
C VAL A 189 -10.44 -6.46 -18.96
N GLY A 190 -9.12 -6.67 -18.84
CA GLY A 190 -8.10 -5.69 -19.23
C GLY A 190 -7.64 -4.74 -18.11
N LYS A 191 -7.83 -5.09 -16.83
CA LYS A 191 -7.36 -4.28 -15.68
C LYS A 191 -5.88 -3.94 -15.76
N SER A 192 -5.02 -4.96 -15.88
CA SER A 192 -3.56 -4.78 -15.89
C SER A 192 -3.11 -3.92 -17.07
N THR A 193 -3.75 -4.06 -18.24
CA THR A 193 -3.50 -3.21 -19.41
C THR A 193 -3.87 -1.77 -19.14
N LEU A 194 -5.04 -1.51 -18.53
CA LEU A 194 -5.48 -0.17 -18.17
C LEU A 194 -4.52 0.48 -17.16
N ILE A 195 -4.12 -0.25 -16.11
CA ILE A 195 -3.14 0.20 -15.13
C ILE A 195 -1.81 0.55 -15.81
N GLY A 196 -1.32 -0.33 -16.71
CA GLY A 196 -0.09 -0.08 -17.47
C GLY A 196 -0.19 1.18 -18.34
N MET A 197 -1.31 1.40 -19.02
CA MET A 197 -1.56 2.63 -19.80
C MET A 197 -1.50 3.88 -18.91
N MET A 198 -2.18 3.88 -17.77
CA MET A 198 -2.18 5.00 -16.84
C MET A 198 -0.78 5.24 -16.27
N THR A 199 -0.08 4.20 -15.85
CA THR A 199 1.28 4.31 -15.28
C THR A 199 2.27 4.92 -16.26
N ARG A 200 2.22 4.53 -17.54
CA ARG A 200 3.11 5.07 -18.57
C ARG A 200 2.81 6.51 -18.95
N ASN A 201 1.53 6.88 -18.96
CA ASN A 201 1.06 8.15 -19.54
C ASN A 201 0.65 9.22 -18.52
N THR A 202 0.62 8.87 -17.22
CA THR A 202 0.24 9.82 -16.17
C THR A 202 1.22 10.97 -16.05
N ALA A 203 0.69 12.15 -15.66
CA ALA A 203 1.47 13.33 -15.31
C ALA A 203 2.00 13.31 -13.85
N ALA A 204 1.91 12.17 -13.14
CA ALA A 204 2.52 12.02 -11.82
C ALA A 204 4.05 11.99 -11.91
N ASP A 205 4.75 12.46 -10.87
CA ASP A 205 6.21 12.47 -10.81
C ASP A 205 6.78 11.05 -10.67
N ILE A 206 6.09 10.21 -9.91
CA ILE A 206 6.45 8.81 -9.66
C ILE A 206 5.20 7.96 -9.50
N THR A 207 5.29 6.69 -9.89
CA THR A 207 4.23 5.71 -9.64
C THR A 207 4.70 4.67 -8.63
N VAL A 208 3.84 4.32 -7.68
CA VAL A 208 4.06 3.20 -6.78
C VAL A 208 2.97 2.16 -7.05
N VAL A 209 3.39 0.94 -7.37
CA VAL A 209 2.48 -0.16 -7.68
C VAL A 209 2.61 -1.22 -6.60
N GLY A 210 1.52 -1.58 -5.96
CA GLY A 210 1.44 -2.71 -5.05
C GLY A 210 0.68 -3.87 -5.71
N LEU A 211 1.39 -4.96 -6.05
CA LEU A 211 0.82 -6.20 -6.56
C LEU A 211 0.60 -7.15 -5.38
N VAL A 212 -0.65 -7.31 -4.96
CA VAL A 212 -1.01 -7.97 -3.71
C VAL A 212 -1.70 -9.30 -3.99
N GLY A 213 -1.03 -10.40 -3.70
CA GLY A 213 -1.58 -11.75 -3.86
C GLY A 213 -1.80 -12.15 -5.32
N GLU A 214 -1.10 -11.55 -6.26
CA GLU A 214 -1.16 -11.92 -7.67
C GLU A 214 -0.29 -13.16 -7.94
N ARG A 215 -0.57 -13.89 -9.02
CA ARG A 215 0.24 -15.05 -9.40
C ARG A 215 1.60 -14.59 -9.93
N GLY A 216 2.69 -15.30 -9.62
CA GLY A 216 4.03 -14.95 -10.07
C GLY A 216 4.14 -14.72 -11.59
N ARG A 217 3.40 -15.50 -12.42
CA ARG A 217 3.32 -15.28 -13.87
C ARG A 217 2.67 -13.94 -14.23
N GLU A 218 1.62 -13.54 -13.53
CA GLU A 218 0.89 -12.29 -13.77
C GLU A 218 1.73 -11.08 -13.35
N VAL A 219 2.50 -11.21 -12.27
CA VAL A 219 3.50 -10.21 -11.86
C VAL A 219 4.52 -9.99 -12.97
N ARG A 220 5.11 -11.06 -13.50
CA ARG A 220 6.10 -10.98 -14.57
C ARG A 220 5.51 -10.34 -15.83
N GLN A 221 4.33 -10.80 -16.25
CA GLN A 221 3.62 -10.23 -17.40
C GLN A 221 3.29 -8.74 -17.21
N PHE A 222 2.86 -8.34 -16.02
CA PHE A 222 2.60 -6.92 -15.73
C PHE A 222 3.85 -6.06 -15.90
N VAL A 223 4.98 -6.51 -15.36
CA VAL A 223 6.24 -5.77 -15.43
C VAL A 223 6.73 -5.67 -16.87
N ASP A 224 6.74 -6.79 -17.63
CA ASP A 224 7.32 -6.84 -18.96
C ASP A 224 6.41 -6.19 -20.03
N GLU A 225 5.10 -6.45 -19.99
CA GLU A 225 4.16 -6.04 -21.05
C GLU A 225 3.37 -4.77 -20.69
N ALA A 226 2.77 -4.74 -19.47
CA ALA A 226 1.90 -3.63 -19.10
C ALA A 226 2.71 -2.39 -18.68
N LEU A 227 3.74 -2.54 -17.86
CA LEU A 227 4.59 -1.46 -17.39
C LEU A 227 5.68 -1.12 -18.41
N GLY A 228 6.41 -2.15 -18.88
CA GLY A 228 7.55 -2.01 -19.76
C GLY A 228 8.74 -1.28 -19.12
N ALA A 229 9.88 -1.24 -19.84
CA ALA A 229 11.11 -0.64 -19.31
C ALA A 229 10.97 0.85 -18.96
N GLU A 230 10.27 1.63 -19.78
CA GLU A 230 10.09 3.07 -19.54
C GLU A 230 9.14 3.36 -18.38
N GLY A 231 8.06 2.56 -18.22
CA GLY A 231 7.17 2.67 -17.08
C GLY A 231 7.87 2.27 -15.78
N LEU A 232 8.69 1.22 -15.80
CA LEU A 232 9.45 0.77 -14.63
C LEU A 232 10.42 1.84 -14.13
N LYS A 233 11.16 2.53 -15.01
CA LYS A 233 12.12 3.58 -14.64
C LYS A 233 11.54 4.67 -13.74
N ARG A 234 10.25 4.94 -13.85
CA ARG A 234 9.53 5.95 -13.07
C ARG A 234 8.59 5.35 -12.02
N SER A 235 8.79 4.07 -11.69
CA SER A 235 7.93 3.34 -10.77
C SER A 235 8.73 2.66 -9.67
N VAL A 236 8.03 2.39 -8.55
CA VAL A 236 8.44 1.41 -7.54
C VAL A 236 7.38 0.32 -7.54
N VAL A 237 7.76 -0.94 -7.66
CA VAL A 237 6.81 -2.06 -7.66
C VAL A 237 7.03 -2.88 -6.39
N MET A 238 6.01 -2.93 -5.52
CA MET A 238 5.98 -3.76 -4.32
C MET A 238 5.17 -5.02 -4.61
N VAL A 239 5.71 -6.18 -4.34
CA VAL A 239 5.09 -7.45 -4.73
C VAL A 239 4.95 -8.38 -3.53
N SER A 240 3.80 -9.04 -3.45
CA SER A 240 3.60 -10.27 -2.69
C SER A 240 2.70 -11.20 -3.50
N THR A 241 3.16 -12.42 -3.75
CA THR A 241 2.44 -13.40 -4.57
C THR A 241 1.38 -14.16 -3.78
N SER A 242 0.48 -14.86 -4.50
CA SER A 242 -0.66 -15.54 -3.90
C SER A 242 -0.29 -16.74 -3.01
N ASP A 243 0.92 -17.28 -3.16
CA ASP A 243 1.47 -18.38 -2.38
C ASP A 243 2.16 -17.92 -1.09
N GLU A 244 2.39 -16.61 -0.92
CA GLU A 244 2.96 -16.05 0.30
C GLU A 244 1.95 -15.97 1.45
N SER A 245 2.46 -15.79 2.67
CA SER A 245 1.64 -15.71 3.87
C SER A 245 0.63 -14.55 3.82
N PRO A 246 -0.52 -14.66 4.52
CA PRO A 246 -1.48 -13.56 4.62
C PRO A 246 -0.84 -12.26 5.11
N LEU A 247 0.12 -12.38 6.01
CA LEU A 247 0.83 -11.25 6.58
C LEU A 247 1.69 -10.51 5.55
N LEU A 248 2.42 -11.22 4.67
CA LEU A 248 3.18 -10.62 3.59
C LEU A 248 2.27 -10.00 2.54
N ARG A 249 1.16 -10.65 2.17
CA ARG A 249 0.17 -10.09 1.25
C ARG A 249 -0.43 -8.78 1.79
N MET A 250 -0.76 -8.72 3.06
CA MET A 250 -1.23 -7.49 3.70
C MET A 250 -0.13 -6.42 3.74
N ARG A 251 1.10 -6.80 4.12
CA ARG A 251 2.25 -5.89 4.18
C ARG A 251 2.59 -5.28 2.82
N ALA A 252 2.44 -5.99 1.71
CA ALA A 252 2.72 -5.44 0.37
C ALA A 252 1.88 -4.19 0.05
N ALA A 253 0.58 -4.20 0.36
CA ALA A 253 -0.29 -3.04 0.19
C ALA A 253 0.11 -1.88 1.13
N MET A 254 0.43 -2.19 2.38
CA MET A 254 0.86 -1.20 3.37
C MET A 254 2.23 -0.61 3.00
N ALA A 255 3.16 -1.43 2.51
CA ALA A 255 4.48 -1.00 2.06
C ALA A 255 4.39 -0.09 0.82
N ALA A 256 3.58 -0.46 -0.18
CA ALA A 256 3.33 0.41 -1.33
C ALA A 256 2.76 1.77 -0.91
N THR A 257 1.81 1.77 0.04
CA THR A 257 1.25 3.02 0.59
C THR A 257 2.32 3.83 1.34
N ALA A 258 3.14 3.20 2.19
CA ALA A 258 4.21 3.84 2.93
C ALA A 258 5.29 4.44 2.00
N VAL A 259 5.65 3.73 0.94
CA VAL A 259 6.57 4.25 -0.11
C VAL A 259 5.95 5.46 -0.83
N ALA A 260 4.65 5.43 -1.12
CA ALA A 260 3.96 6.57 -1.71
C ALA A 260 3.96 7.79 -0.78
N GLU A 261 3.73 7.59 0.51
CA GLU A 261 3.82 8.65 1.53
C GLU A 261 5.23 9.25 1.63
N PHE A 262 6.27 8.41 1.59
CA PHE A 262 7.66 8.86 1.59
C PHE A 262 7.95 9.84 0.45
N TYR A 263 7.52 9.55 -0.77
CA TYR A 263 7.70 10.46 -1.90
C TYR A 263 6.77 11.68 -1.81
N ALA A 264 5.54 11.53 -1.37
CA ALA A 264 4.61 12.65 -1.19
C ALA A 264 5.13 13.64 -0.14
N ALA A 265 5.68 13.17 0.98
CA ALA A 265 6.31 14.01 2.00
C ALA A 265 7.49 14.84 1.47
N ARG A 266 8.07 14.44 0.34
CA ARG A 266 9.11 15.18 -0.40
C ARG A 266 8.57 16.06 -1.52
N GLY A 267 7.28 16.38 -1.50
CA GLY A 267 6.61 17.27 -2.46
C GLY A 267 6.29 16.65 -3.82
N LYS A 268 6.43 15.33 -3.97
CA LYS A 268 6.10 14.64 -5.22
C LYS A 268 4.60 14.41 -5.38
N HIS A 269 4.13 14.43 -6.61
CA HIS A 269 2.80 13.93 -6.99
C HIS A 269 2.92 12.45 -7.32
N VAL A 270 2.43 11.62 -6.40
CA VAL A 270 2.53 10.17 -6.51
C VAL A 270 1.25 9.59 -7.10
N LEU A 271 1.40 8.69 -8.07
CA LEU A 271 0.34 7.77 -8.47
C LEU A 271 0.53 6.46 -7.70
N LEU A 272 -0.40 6.15 -6.80
CA LEU A 272 -0.44 4.85 -6.10
C LEU A 272 -1.43 3.93 -6.82
N VAL A 273 -1.00 2.73 -7.15
CA VAL A 273 -1.87 1.68 -7.70
C VAL A 273 -1.78 0.46 -6.81
N LEU A 274 -2.91 0.00 -6.27
CA LEU A 274 -2.97 -1.24 -5.50
C LEU A 274 -3.83 -2.29 -6.25
N ASP A 275 -3.21 -3.35 -6.68
CA ASP A 275 -3.86 -4.51 -7.32
C ASP A 275 -3.67 -5.75 -6.43
N SER A 276 -4.64 -6.12 -5.54
CA SER A 276 -5.96 -5.52 -5.39
C SER A 276 -6.35 -5.30 -3.91
N LEU A 277 -7.30 -4.39 -3.65
CA LEU A 277 -7.95 -4.25 -2.33
C LEU A 277 -8.66 -5.53 -1.90
N THR A 278 -9.26 -6.26 -2.84
CA THR A 278 -9.94 -7.54 -2.54
C THR A 278 -8.95 -8.55 -1.95
N ARG A 279 -7.75 -8.65 -2.53
CA ARG A 279 -6.69 -9.54 -2.02
C ARG A 279 -6.16 -9.10 -0.67
N TYR A 280 -6.01 -7.79 -0.46
CA TYR A 280 -5.69 -7.22 0.85
C TYR A 280 -6.75 -7.58 1.90
N ALA A 281 -8.04 -7.42 1.56
CA ALA A 281 -9.15 -7.77 2.44
C ALA A 281 -9.19 -9.28 2.77
N MET A 282 -8.91 -10.14 1.78
CA MET A 282 -8.81 -11.60 1.98
C MET A 282 -7.67 -11.95 2.95
N ALA A 283 -6.49 -11.33 2.79
CA ALA A 283 -5.37 -11.53 3.70
C ALA A 283 -5.71 -11.05 5.13
N ALA A 284 -6.33 -9.86 5.26
CA ALA A 284 -6.77 -9.34 6.55
C ALA A 284 -7.83 -10.24 7.20
N ARG A 285 -8.75 -10.84 6.42
CA ARG A 285 -9.72 -11.84 6.89
C ARG A 285 -9.02 -13.07 7.46
N GLU A 286 -8.06 -13.63 6.74
CA GLU A 286 -7.31 -14.80 7.19
C GLU A 286 -6.60 -14.52 8.53
N ILE A 287 -5.98 -13.34 8.68
CA ILE A 287 -5.33 -12.91 9.92
C ILE A 287 -6.35 -12.73 11.04
N GLY A 288 -7.48 -12.06 10.79
CA GLY A 288 -8.53 -11.84 11.78
C GLY A 288 -9.13 -13.16 12.30
N LEU A 289 -9.44 -14.09 11.39
CA LEU A 289 -9.93 -15.43 11.76
C LEU A 289 -8.89 -16.20 12.58
N ALA A 290 -7.61 -16.14 12.20
CA ALA A 290 -6.51 -16.77 12.94
C ALA A 290 -6.32 -16.17 14.34
N ALA A 291 -6.54 -14.85 14.48
CA ALA A 291 -6.55 -14.16 15.78
C ALA A 291 -7.79 -14.46 16.64
N GLY A 292 -8.80 -15.17 16.08
CA GLY A 292 -10.01 -15.56 16.79
C GLY A 292 -11.17 -14.55 16.67
N GLU A 293 -11.10 -13.60 15.73
CA GLU A 293 -12.24 -12.72 15.47
C GLU A 293 -13.41 -13.51 14.86
N PRO A 294 -14.67 -13.27 15.29
CA PRO A 294 -15.82 -13.92 14.71
C PRO A 294 -16.04 -13.45 13.26
N PRO A 295 -16.38 -14.37 12.33
CA PRO A 295 -16.75 -14.00 10.98
C PRO A 295 -18.10 -13.28 10.95
N ALA A 296 -18.21 -12.28 10.06
CA ALA A 296 -19.44 -11.54 9.77
C ALA A 296 -19.88 -11.81 8.31
N SER A 297 -20.21 -10.78 7.53
CA SER A 297 -20.71 -10.92 6.15
C SER A 297 -19.72 -11.62 5.23
N LYS A 298 -20.14 -12.65 4.52
CA LYS A 298 -19.29 -13.50 3.63
C LYS A 298 -17.98 -13.97 4.27
N GLY A 299 -17.95 -14.16 5.60
CA GLY A 299 -16.79 -14.62 6.34
C GLY A 299 -15.72 -13.57 6.60
N TYR A 300 -15.92 -12.32 6.22
CA TYR A 300 -15.03 -11.21 6.61
C TYR A 300 -15.23 -10.85 8.08
N THR A 301 -14.13 -10.55 8.77
CA THR A 301 -14.17 -10.08 10.15
C THR A 301 -14.40 -8.57 10.21
N PRO A 302 -14.98 -8.01 11.29
CA PRO A 302 -15.22 -6.55 11.40
C PRO A 302 -13.96 -5.72 11.23
N SER A 303 -12.80 -6.20 11.68
CA SER A 303 -11.51 -5.52 11.56
C SER A 303 -11.08 -5.28 10.11
N VAL A 304 -11.53 -6.11 9.16
CA VAL A 304 -11.20 -5.96 7.72
C VAL A 304 -11.67 -4.61 7.19
N PHE A 305 -12.90 -4.23 7.50
CA PHE A 305 -13.49 -2.96 7.03
C PHE A 305 -12.79 -1.75 7.63
N ALA A 306 -12.44 -1.81 8.91
CA ALA A 306 -11.65 -0.75 9.58
C ALA A 306 -10.24 -0.61 8.96
N ARG A 307 -9.58 -1.74 8.66
CA ARG A 307 -8.27 -1.75 8.00
C ARG A 307 -8.33 -1.22 6.57
N LEU A 308 -9.37 -1.55 5.80
CA LEU A 308 -9.61 -0.99 4.47
C LEU A 308 -9.76 0.53 4.51
N ALA A 309 -10.62 1.03 5.40
CA ALA A 309 -10.82 2.46 5.57
C ALA A 309 -9.51 3.16 5.93
N LYS A 310 -8.76 2.62 6.90
CA LYS A 310 -7.46 3.16 7.30
C LYS A 310 -6.45 3.21 6.15
N LEU A 311 -6.35 2.15 5.34
CA LEU A 311 -5.44 2.09 4.20
C LEU A 311 -5.79 3.13 3.13
N VAL A 312 -7.08 3.19 2.74
CA VAL A 312 -7.58 4.09 1.69
C VAL A 312 -7.47 5.57 2.10
N GLU A 313 -7.72 5.88 3.37
CA GLU A 313 -7.67 7.24 3.90
C GLU A 313 -6.24 7.81 3.99
N ARG A 314 -5.19 7.02 3.81
CA ARG A 314 -3.79 7.48 3.76
C ARG A 314 -3.45 8.22 2.46
N ALA A 315 -4.20 7.99 1.38
CA ALA A 315 -4.06 8.73 0.13
C ALA A 315 -4.86 10.05 0.15
N GLY A 316 -4.42 11.05 -0.62
CA GLY A 316 -5.09 12.33 -0.72
C GLY A 316 -4.22 13.45 -1.27
N ASN A 317 -4.76 14.67 -1.22
CA ASN A 317 -4.04 15.90 -1.54
C ASN A 317 -3.62 16.58 -0.24
N PHE A 318 -2.35 16.95 -0.10
CA PHE A 318 -1.75 17.50 1.11
C PHE A 318 -1.13 18.87 0.85
N GLU A 319 -0.72 19.57 1.88
CA GLU A 319 0.02 20.82 1.74
C GLU A 319 1.34 20.61 0.99
N VAL A 320 2.01 19.49 1.29
CA VAL A 320 3.23 19.05 0.61
C VAL A 320 2.94 17.74 -0.12
N GLY A 321 3.01 17.77 -1.46
CA GLY A 321 2.79 16.61 -2.31
C GLY A 321 1.34 16.11 -2.38
N SER A 322 1.14 15.01 -3.09
CA SER A 322 -0.17 14.35 -3.17
C SER A 322 -0.02 12.86 -3.53
N ILE A 323 -0.99 12.07 -3.13
CA ILE A 323 -1.13 10.66 -3.52
C ILE A 323 -2.48 10.50 -4.21
N THR A 324 -2.47 10.39 -5.54
CA THR A 324 -3.65 9.94 -6.29
C THR A 324 -3.64 8.43 -6.32
N ALA A 325 -4.72 7.79 -5.90
CA ALA A 325 -4.73 6.35 -5.73
C ALA A 325 -5.78 5.68 -6.62
N PHE A 326 -5.35 4.60 -7.31
CA PHE A 326 -6.22 3.67 -8.00
C PHE A 326 -6.19 2.32 -7.27
N TYR A 327 -7.34 1.88 -6.83
CA TYR A 327 -7.54 0.64 -6.11
C TYR A 327 -8.34 -0.33 -6.97
N THR A 328 -7.76 -1.45 -7.37
CA THR A 328 -8.55 -2.46 -8.06
C THR A 328 -9.39 -3.26 -7.07
N VAL A 329 -10.61 -3.55 -7.46
CA VAL A 329 -11.56 -4.36 -6.71
C VAL A 329 -12.05 -5.48 -7.62
N LEU A 330 -11.76 -6.73 -7.23
CA LEU A 330 -12.19 -7.90 -7.97
C LEU A 330 -13.66 -8.17 -7.67
N MET A 331 -14.48 -8.23 -8.70
CA MET A 331 -15.88 -8.68 -8.62
C MET A 331 -15.97 -10.12 -9.11
N GLU A 332 -16.21 -11.07 -8.22
CA GLU A 332 -16.44 -12.47 -8.59
C GLU A 332 -17.83 -12.63 -9.20
N GLY A 333 -17.88 -13.14 -10.44
CA GLY A 333 -19.15 -13.32 -11.15
C GLY A 333 -19.94 -12.03 -11.42
N ASP A 334 -19.22 -10.87 -11.48
CA ASP A 334 -19.80 -9.53 -11.61
C ASP A 334 -20.78 -9.16 -10.45
N ASP A 335 -20.60 -9.82 -9.28
CA ASP A 335 -21.41 -9.59 -8.07
C ASP A 335 -21.13 -8.20 -7.48
N GLN A 336 -22.08 -7.29 -7.70
CA GLN A 336 -22.03 -5.94 -7.14
C GLN A 336 -22.40 -5.87 -5.65
N GLN A 337 -22.96 -6.97 -5.08
CA GLN A 337 -23.38 -7.05 -3.67
C GLN A 337 -22.29 -7.63 -2.75
N ASP A 338 -21.06 -7.78 -3.26
CA ASP A 338 -19.94 -8.19 -2.41
C ASP A 338 -19.65 -7.13 -1.34
N PRO A 339 -19.52 -7.49 -0.05
CA PRO A 339 -19.28 -6.53 1.03
C PRO A 339 -18.02 -5.67 0.84
N ILE A 340 -16.99 -6.20 0.17
CA ILE A 340 -15.76 -5.42 -0.12
C ILE A 340 -16.00 -4.44 -1.26
N VAL A 341 -16.81 -4.82 -2.27
CA VAL A 341 -17.22 -3.93 -3.36
C VAL A 341 -18.01 -2.75 -2.81
N ASP A 342 -18.99 -3.00 -1.94
CA ASP A 342 -19.81 -1.96 -1.32
C ASP A 342 -18.98 -1.06 -0.39
N ALA A 343 -18.15 -1.65 0.48
CA ALA A 343 -17.24 -0.90 1.33
C ALA A 343 -16.29 -0.01 0.52
N ALA A 344 -15.69 -0.53 -0.56
CA ALA A 344 -14.81 0.25 -1.42
C ALA A 344 -15.55 1.42 -2.09
N ARG A 345 -16.78 1.20 -2.61
CA ARG A 345 -17.60 2.28 -3.20
C ARG A 345 -17.91 3.40 -2.21
N SER A 346 -18.12 3.07 -0.95
CA SER A 346 -18.41 4.06 0.09
C SER A 346 -17.17 4.89 0.50
N LEU A 347 -15.98 4.29 0.47
CA LEU A 347 -14.72 4.90 0.89
C LEU A 347 -14.07 5.75 -0.20
N LEU A 348 -14.36 5.48 -1.47
CA LEU A 348 -13.66 6.08 -2.62
C LEU A 348 -14.40 7.29 -3.20
N ASP A 349 -13.63 8.19 -3.83
CA ASP A 349 -14.12 9.42 -4.45
C ASP A 349 -14.68 9.20 -5.87
N GLY A 350 -14.79 7.96 -6.30
CA GLY A 350 -15.32 7.54 -7.59
C GLY A 350 -14.88 6.12 -7.94
N HIS A 351 -15.38 5.62 -9.07
CA HIS A 351 -15.05 4.27 -9.53
C HIS A 351 -15.19 4.16 -11.05
N PHE A 352 -14.39 3.29 -11.64
CA PHE A 352 -14.49 2.86 -13.02
C PHE A 352 -14.91 1.39 -13.03
N VAL A 353 -15.95 1.08 -13.78
CA VAL A 353 -16.42 -0.29 -13.98
C VAL A 353 -15.89 -0.81 -15.29
N LEU A 354 -15.19 -1.94 -15.25
CA LEU A 354 -14.75 -2.66 -16.45
C LEU A 354 -15.77 -3.70 -16.82
N SER A 355 -16.36 -3.54 -17.99
CA SER A 355 -17.46 -4.35 -18.50
C SER A 355 -16.94 -5.56 -19.29
N ARG A 356 -17.39 -6.76 -18.91
CA ARG A 356 -17.06 -7.99 -19.63
C ARG A 356 -17.69 -8.04 -21.04
N PRO A 357 -18.96 -7.60 -21.25
CA PRO A 357 -19.54 -7.46 -22.59
C PRO A 357 -18.70 -6.58 -23.52
N LEU A 358 -18.31 -5.37 -23.08
CA LEU A 358 -17.46 -4.50 -23.89
C LEU A 358 -16.10 -5.12 -24.22
N ALA A 359 -15.50 -5.84 -23.28
CA ALA A 359 -14.25 -6.57 -23.53
C ALA A 359 -14.45 -7.70 -24.57
N ALA A 360 -15.58 -8.43 -24.51
CA ALA A 360 -15.91 -9.49 -25.46
C ALA A 360 -16.15 -8.94 -26.87
N GLU A 361 -16.69 -7.74 -27.00
CA GLU A 361 -16.85 -7.01 -28.25
C GLU A 361 -15.56 -6.41 -28.80
N GLY A 362 -14.45 -6.49 -28.03
CA GLY A 362 -13.15 -5.95 -28.43
C GLY A 362 -12.98 -4.44 -28.15
N TRP A 363 -13.86 -3.83 -27.34
CA TRP A 363 -13.73 -2.45 -26.94
C TRP A 363 -12.72 -2.30 -25.79
N PHE A 364 -11.60 -1.63 -26.05
CA PHE A 364 -10.55 -1.40 -25.04
C PHE A 364 -10.12 0.06 -24.98
N PRO A 365 -9.94 0.63 -23.74
CA PRO A 365 -10.23 -0.01 -22.45
C PRO A 365 -11.74 -0.27 -22.28
N ALA A 366 -12.09 -1.41 -21.73
CA ALA A 366 -13.47 -1.87 -21.58
C ALA A 366 -14.22 -1.14 -20.43
N ILE A 367 -14.08 0.18 -20.33
CA ILE A 367 -14.70 1.01 -19.29
C ILE A 367 -16.13 1.29 -19.66
N ASP A 368 -17.05 0.82 -18.81
CA ASP A 368 -18.46 1.22 -18.87
C ASP A 368 -18.57 2.65 -18.30
N VAL A 369 -18.83 3.61 -19.19
CA VAL A 369 -18.90 5.03 -18.81
C VAL A 369 -20.19 5.31 -18.03
N LEU A 370 -21.27 4.60 -18.30
CA LEU A 370 -22.56 4.86 -17.66
C LEU A 370 -22.56 4.36 -16.21
N ASP A 371 -21.95 3.20 -15.95
CA ASP A 371 -21.79 2.63 -14.61
C ASP A 371 -20.59 3.23 -13.84
N SER A 372 -19.79 4.07 -14.49
CA SER A 372 -18.63 4.70 -13.90
C SER A 372 -18.89 6.11 -13.40
N LEU A 373 -18.18 6.53 -12.35
CA LEU A 373 -18.37 7.82 -11.70
C LEU A 373 -17.04 8.41 -11.22
N SER A 374 -16.78 9.66 -11.54
CA SER A 374 -15.79 10.52 -10.84
C SER A 374 -16.53 11.63 -10.09
N ARG A 375 -16.60 11.53 -8.76
CA ARG A 375 -17.33 12.52 -7.93
C ARG A 375 -16.69 13.90 -7.98
N LEU A 376 -15.38 13.98 -8.24
CA LEU A 376 -14.61 15.23 -8.25
C LEU A 376 -14.49 15.86 -9.65
N MET A 377 -14.92 15.19 -10.71
CA MET A 377 -14.90 15.75 -12.07
C MET A 377 -15.55 17.15 -12.12
N PRO A 378 -16.69 17.44 -11.46
CA PRO A 378 -17.28 18.78 -11.46
C PRO A 378 -16.39 19.86 -10.83
N SER A 379 -15.54 19.50 -9.88
CA SER A 379 -14.66 20.41 -9.13
C SER A 379 -13.35 20.71 -9.87
N VAL A 380 -12.92 19.80 -10.77
CA VAL A 380 -11.62 19.87 -11.44
C VAL A 380 -11.75 20.23 -12.94
N THR A 381 -12.97 20.28 -13.50
CA THR A 381 -13.21 20.60 -14.91
C THR A 381 -14.01 21.88 -15.12
N GLY A 382 -13.77 22.56 -16.25
CA GLY A 382 -14.52 23.75 -16.63
C GLY A 382 -15.96 23.45 -17.13
N PRO A 383 -16.86 24.45 -17.19
CA PRO A 383 -18.26 24.26 -17.57
C PRO A 383 -18.43 23.61 -18.95
N MET A 384 -17.68 24.04 -19.95
CA MET A 384 -17.76 23.51 -21.32
C MET A 384 -17.36 22.05 -21.40
N HIS A 385 -16.35 21.63 -20.63
CA HIS A 385 -15.94 20.21 -20.56
C HIS A 385 -17.07 19.35 -19.96
N ARG A 386 -17.66 19.81 -18.85
CA ARG A 386 -18.78 19.13 -18.17
C ARG A 386 -20.00 18.98 -19.08
N GLU A 387 -20.35 20.04 -19.81
CA GLU A 387 -21.47 20.02 -20.75
C GLU A 387 -21.25 18.98 -21.86
N LYS A 388 -20.07 18.99 -22.48
CA LYS A 388 -19.71 18.02 -23.54
C LYS A 388 -19.72 16.60 -23.03
N ALA A 389 -19.13 16.33 -21.85
CA ALA A 389 -19.14 15.02 -21.22
C ALA A 389 -20.56 14.54 -20.88
N ALA A 390 -21.40 15.41 -20.32
CA ALA A 390 -22.77 15.10 -20.02
C ALA A 390 -23.60 14.83 -21.30
N ARG A 391 -23.36 15.58 -22.39
CA ARG A 391 -23.99 15.32 -23.69
C ARG A 391 -23.58 13.97 -24.26
N ALA A 392 -22.29 13.63 -24.21
CA ALA A 392 -21.79 12.32 -24.68
C ALA A 392 -22.43 11.18 -23.89
N ARG A 393 -22.47 11.26 -22.56
CA ARG A 393 -23.12 10.24 -21.69
C ARG A 393 -24.60 10.04 -22.04
N ARG A 394 -25.35 11.12 -22.27
CA ARG A 394 -26.77 11.04 -22.69
C ARG A 394 -26.94 10.35 -24.05
N LEU A 395 -26.01 10.58 -24.99
CA LEU A 395 -26.06 9.90 -26.31
C LEU A 395 -25.79 8.39 -26.16
N MET A 396 -24.82 8.02 -25.33
CA MET A 396 -24.52 6.61 -25.04
C MET A 396 -25.70 5.90 -24.38
N ALA A 397 -26.32 6.50 -23.36
CA ALA A 397 -27.49 5.95 -22.69
C ALA A 397 -28.66 5.70 -23.67
N ARG A 398 -28.95 6.63 -24.57
CA ARG A 398 -29.98 6.44 -25.60
C ARG A 398 -29.65 5.33 -26.60
N SER A 399 -28.39 5.18 -26.96
CA SER A 399 -27.95 4.11 -27.86
C SER A 399 -28.17 2.73 -27.23
N GLU A 400 -27.93 2.57 -25.94
CA GLU A 400 -28.17 1.32 -25.22
C GLU A 400 -29.66 1.00 -25.08
N GLU A 401 -30.50 2.00 -24.78
CA GLU A 401 -31.96 1.85 -24.74
C GLU A 401 -32.50 1.31 -26.08
N HIS A 402 -32.14 1.92 -27.19
CA HIS A 402 -32.56 1.48 -28.52
C HIS A 402 -32.05 0.07 -28.88
N THR A 403 -30.86 -0.30 -28.45
CA THR A 403 -30.33 -1.64 -28.69
C THR A 403 -31.06 -2.69 -27.87
N SER A 404 -31.46 -2.40 -26.63
CA SER A 404 -32.20 -3.30 -25.76
C SER A 404 -33.65 -3.48 -26.24
N GLU A 405 -34.31 -2.44 -26.78
CA GLU A 405 -35.64 -2.52 -27.37
C GLU A 405 -35.68 -3.43 -28.63
N LEU A 406 -34.62 -3.38 -29.46
CA LEU A 406 -34.52 -4.22 -30.66
C LEU A 406 -34.17 -5.68 -30.36
N GLN A 407 -33.65 -5.98 -29.16
CA GLN A 407 -33.35 -7.34 -28.71
C GLN A 407 -34.46 -7.99 -27.88
N SER A 408 -35.51 -7.26 -27.52
CA SER A 408 -36.67 -7.83 -26.84
C SER A 408 -37.49 -8.66 -27.84
N PRO A 409 -37.64 -9.99 -27.64
CA PRO A 409 -38.45 -10.81 -28.52
C PRO A 409 -39.93 -10.37 -28.41
N CYS A 410 -40.58 -10.12 -29.55
CA CYS A 410 -42.02 -9.96 -29.66
C CYS A 410 -42.76 -11.21 -29.21
#